data_782a2171a379ea7325e82fca3bf21d2f
#
_entry.id   782a2171a379ea7325e82fca3bf21d2f
#
_cell.length_a   1.000
_cell.length_b   1.000
_cell.length_c   1.000
_cell.angle_alpha   90.00
_cell.angle_beta   90.00
_cell.angle_gamma   90.00
#
_symmetry.space_group_name_H-M   'P 1'
#
loop_
_entity.id
_entity.type
_entity.pdbx_description
1 polymer ?
#
loop_
_entity_poly.entity_id
_entity_poly.type
_entity_poly.pdbx_seq_one_letter_code
_entity_poly.pdbx_strand_id
1 'polypeptide(L)'
;DLGARESHFAVDGAPWNWDALPFLWIKYCEEELPLLHFVRELIDDYNWQVSVSADILRDAAQLVYVLRNYGGENLEQFVREMRESLAVQVEGDGGVDTLQAQLDMNAVNSLLDRHRRDLYDLARSVDTQDPNLGDASGQALKFRYADLDMDCNDLEAEVQAMFLRMKPFLDAYFRLKGLGDFTGEEFSVVCNRDIVVNETEAISNARNSVGLLSE
;
A
#
# COMPACT_ATOMS: atom_id res chain seq x y z
N ASP A 1 25.82 11.23 32.59
CA ASP A 1 27.18 10.66 32.76
C ASP A 1 27.18 9.29 32.08
N LEU A 2 27.90 9.15 30.98
CA LEU A 2 27.90 7.92 30.15
C LEU A 2 28.81 6.81 30.75
N GLY A 3 29.23 6.92 31.98
CA GLY A 3 30.09 5.93 32.66
C GLY A 3 31.48 5.78 32.02
N ALA A 4 32.27 4.80 32.53
CA ALA A 4 33.55 4.46 31.95
C ALA A 4 33.35 3.71 30.61
N ARG A 5 34.24 3.94 29.66
CA ARG A 5 34.23 3.18 28.39
C ARG A 5 34.69 1.75 28.69
N GLU A 6 33.81 0.81 28.42
CA GLU A 6 34.09 -0.62 28.51
C GLU A 6 34.13 -1.26 27.12
N SER A 7 34.94 -2.32 26.99
CA SER A 7 34.97 -3.08 25.72
C SER A 7 33.71 -3.93 25.56
N HIS A 8 33.26 -4.12 24.32
CA HIS A 8 32.13 -5.00 24.02
C HIS A 8 32.41 -6.47 24.31
N PHE A 9 33.67 -6.88 24.10
CA PHE A 9 34.10 -8.28 24.23
C PHE A 9 35.44 -8.37 24.91
N ALA A 10 35.76 -9.56 25.39
CA ALA A 10 37.10 -9.96 25.76
C ALA A 10 37.53 -11.16 24.90
N VAL A 11 38.69 -11.04 24.28
CA VAL A 11 39.32 -12.12 23.50
C VAL A 11 40.62 -12.49 24.20
N ASP A 12 40.76 -13.74 24.65
CA ASP A 12 41.91 -14.21 25.41
C ASP A 12 42.26 -13.29 26.62
N GLY A 13 41.21 -12.75 27.25
CA GLY A 13 41.34 -11.81 28.39
C GLY A 13 41.69 -10.37 28.01
N ALA A 14 41.90 -10.08 26.73
CA ALA A 14 42.15 -8.71 26.25
C ALA A 14 40.82 -8.03 25.79
N PRO A 15 40.62 -6.74 26.11
CA PRO A 15 39.45 -6.01 25.66
C PRO A 15 39.44 -5.88 24.13
N TRP A 16 38.30 -6.15 23.52
CA TRP A 16 38.10 -6.03 22.07
C TRP A 16 36.81 -5.27 21.75
N ASN A 17 36.85 -4.44 20.71
CA ASN A 17 35.69 -3.72 20.19
C ASN A 17 35.54 -3.95 18.70
N TRP A 18 34.34 -3.73 18.20
CA TRP A 18 34.10 -3.67 16.76
C TRP A 18 34.88 -2.50 16.14
N ASP A 19 35.47 -2.69 14.98
CA ASP A 19 36.15 -1.63 14.21
C ASP A 19 35.14 -0.61 13.64
N ALA A 20 33.88 -1.03 13.49
CA ALA A 20 32.79 -0.19 13.05
C ALA A 20 31.53 -0.47 13.89
N LEU A 21 30.57 0.44 13.87
CA LEU A 21 29.27 0.19 14.49
C LEU A 21 28.53 -0.92 13.74
N PRO A 22 28.05 -1.97 14.42
CA PRO A 22 27.32 -3.07 13.82
C PRO A 22 25.89 -2.65 13.47
N PHE A 23 25.77 -1.58 12.71
CA PHE A 23 24.50 -1.02 12.26
C PHE A 23 24.40 -1.15 10.74
N LEU A 24 23.48 -1.96 10.28
CA LEU A 24 23.29 -2.26 8.88
C LEU A 24 21.99 -1.64 8.42
N TRP A 25 22.05 -0.84 7.38
CA TRP A 25 20.87 -0.17 6.80
C TRP A 25 20.66 -0.64 5.37
N ILE A 26 19.42 -0.59 4.94
CA ILE A 26 18.99 -0.80 3.56
C ILE A 26 18.29 0.48 3.14
N LYS A 27 18.60 0.99 1.96
CA LYS A 27 17.92 2.12 1.34
C LYS A 27 16.85 1.60 0.39
N TYR A 28 15.74 2.31 0.31
CA TYR A 28 14.73 2.05 -0.73
C TYR A 28 15.15 2.66 -2.07
N CYS A 29 15.71 3.88 -2.03
CA CYS A 29 16.18 4.62 -3.19
C CYS A 29 17.45 5.41 -2.84
N GLU A 30 18.09 5.97 -3.86
CA GLU A 30 19.34 6.72 -3.72
C GLU A 30 19.20 7.96 -2.84
N GLU A 31 18.01 8.59 -2.85
CA GLU A 31 17.66 9.75 -2.04
C GLU A 31 17.37 9.42 -0.57
N GLU A 32 17.39 8.15 -0.19
CA GLU A 32 17.09 7.66 1.18
C GLU A 32 15.64 7.97 1.64
N LEU A 33 14.71 8.09 0.68
CA LEU A 33 13.30 8.33 0.94
C LEU A 33 12.51 7.01 0.93
N PRO A 34 11.54 6.82 1.82
CA PRO A 34 10.67 5.65 1.77
C PRO A 34 9.64 5.78 0.64
N LEU A 35 9.13 4.65 0.14
CA LEU A 35 8.06 4.63 -0.86
C LEU A 35 6.85 5.50 -0.43
N LEU A 36 6.52 5.49 0.86
CA LEU A 36 5.43 6.30 1.40
C LEU A 36 5.59 7.80 1.13
N HIS A 37 6.83 8.30 1.01
CA HIS A 37 7.08 9.71 0.71
C HIS A 37 6.44 10.15 -0.62
N PHE A 38 6.44 9.28 -1.61
CA PHE A 38 5.95 9.59 -2.96
C PHE A 38 4.42 9.50 -3.09
N VAL A 39 3.77 8.74 -2.22
CA VAL A 39 2.32 8.46 -2.33
C VAL A 39 1.49 8.96 -1.16
N ARG A 40 2.13 9.51 -0.12
CA ARG A 40 1.47 9.88 1.13
C ARG A 40 0.30 10.85 0.94
N GLU A 41 0.54 11.93 0.20
CA GLU A 41 -0.49 12.97 0.01
C GLU A 41 -1.71 12.40 -0.72
N LEU A 42 -1.49 11.51 -1.68
CA LEU A 42 -2.57 10.86 -2.42
C LEU A 42 -3.34 9.84 -1.54
N ILE A 43 -2.63 9.12 -0.64
CA ILE A 43 -3.27 8.24 0.35
C ILE A 43 -4.12 9.06 1.31
N ASP A 44 -3.60 10.18 1.81
CA ASP A 44 -4.30 11.06 2.73
C ASP A 44 -5.56 11.64 2.07
N ASP A 45 -5.47 12.08 0.81
CA ASP A 45 -6.61 12.59 0.04
C ASP A 45 -7.64 11.49 -0.23
N TYR A 46 -7.21 10.29 -0.64
CA TYR A 46 -8.11 9.16 -0.83
C TYR A 46 -8.90 8.84 0.46
N ASN A 47 -8.22 8.74 1.59
CA ASN A 47 -8.84 8.47 2.89
C ASN A 47 -9.82 9.59 3.29
N TRP A 48 -9.46 10.84 3.03
CA TRP A 48 -10.33 11.99 3.28
C TRP A 48 -11.59 11.92 2.42
N GLN A 49 -11.47 11.65 1.12
CA GLN A 49 -12.59 11.51 0.19
C GLN A 49 -13.55 10.40 0.62
N VAL A 50 -13.01 9.24 1.01
CA VAL A 50 -13.83 8.12 1.53
C VAL A 50 -14.58 8.55 2.79
N SER A 51 -13.92 9.21 3.73
CA SER A 51 -14.52 9.66 4.99
C SER A 51 -15.63 10.68 4.76
N VAL A 52 -15.37 11.71 3.96
CA VAL A 52 -16.36 12.75 3.61
C VAL A 52 -17.55 12.15 2.88
N SER A 53 -17.32 11.23 1.94
CA SER A 53 -18.39 10.55 1.22
C SER A 53 -19.28 9.74 2.15
N ALA A 54 -18.70 9.05 3.13
CA ALA A 54 -19.44 8.29 4.14
C ALA A 54 -20.27 9.21 5.05
N ASP A 55 -19.74 10.38 5.42
CA ASP A 55 -20.46 11.37 6.23
C ASP A 55 -21.62 11.99 5.45
N ILE A 56 -21.41 12.39 4.20
CA ILE A 56 -22.47 12.91 3.34
C ILE A 56 -23.58 11.86 3.13
N LEU A 57 -23.23 10.59 2.92
CA LEU A 57 -24.20 9.51 2.80
C LEU A 57 -25.04 9.35 4.09
N ARG A 58 -24.41 9.49 5.25
CA ARG A 58 -25.11 9.44 6.55
C ARG A 58 -26.04 10.62 6.71
N ASP A 59 -25.59 11.81 6.32
CA ASP A 59 -26.39 13.04 6.38
C ASP A 59 -27.52 13.04 5.33
N ALA A 60 -27.25 12.51 4.14
CA ALA A 60 -28.26 12.35 3.09
C ALA A 60 -29.40 11.38 3.48
N ALA A 61 -29.15 10.48 4.43
CA ALA A 61 -30.21 9.66 5.02
C ALA A 61 -31.16 10.45 5.94
N GLN A 62 -30.79 11.67 6.35
CA GLN A 62 -31.60 12.54 7.16
C GLN A 62 -32.49 13.42 6.25
N LEU A 63 -33.79 13.27 6.37
CA LEU A 63 -34.74 14.13 5.69
C LEU A 63 -34.96 15.40 6.51
N VAL A 64 -34.71 16.54 5.91
CA VAL A 64 -35.08 17.83 6.47
C VAL A 64 -36.43 18.23 5.89
N TYR A 65 -37.45 18.34 6.75
CA TYR A 65 -38.77 18.79 6.34
C TYR A 65 -38.82 20.30 6.36
N VAL A 66 -39.25 20.90 5.26
CA VAL A 66 -39.50 22.32 5.14
C VAL A 66 -41.01 22.53 5.19
N LEU A 67 -41.51 23.11 6.30
CA LEU A 67 -42.90 23.31 6.53
C LEU A 67 -43.31 24.75 6.11
N ARG A 68 -44.34 24.83 5.30
CA ARG A 68 -44.98 26.10 4.94
C ARG A 68 -46.42 26.06 5.41
N ASN A 69 -46.85 27.08 6.18
CA ASN A 69 -48.21 27.21 6.70
C ASN A 69 -48.72 25.90 7.30
N TYR A 70 -47.93 25.30 8.19
CA TYR A 70 -48.35 24.09 8.93
C TYR A 70 -49.41 24.47 9.96
N GLY A 71 -50.58 23.78 9.94
CA GLY A 71 -51.74 24.06 10.80
C GLY A 71 -51.60 23.54 12.24
N GLY A 72 -50.46 22.96 12.62
CA GLY A 72 -50.18 22.46 13.96
C GLY A 72 -49.50 23.51 14.85
N GLU A 73 -49.45 23.20 16.16
CA GLU A 73 -48.96 24.15 17.15
C GLU A 73 -47.41 24.25 17.16
N ASN A 74 -46.70 23.16 16.89
CA ASN A 74 -45.24 23.14 16.93
C ASN A 74 -44.62 21.95 16.13
N LEU A 75 -43.29 21.97 16.00
CA LEU A 75 -42.53 20.95 15.29
C LEU A 75 -42.63 19.55 15.93
N GLU A 76 -42.80 19.44 17.25
CA GLU A 76 -42.93 18.15 17.93
C GLU A 76 -44.24 17.46 17.53
N GLN A 77 -45.31 18.23 17.41
CA GLN A 77 -46.59 17.74 16.91
C GLN A 77 -46.47 17.26 15.47
N PHE A 78 -45.80 18.00 14.61
CA PHE A 78 -45.52 17.58 13.23
C PHE A 78 -44.80 16.21 13.18
N VAL A 79 -43.74 16.07 13.94
CA VAL A 79 -42.96 14.80 13.97
C VAL A 79 -43.80 13.64 14.48
N ARG A 80 -44.69 13.88 15.45
CA ARG A 80 -45.61 12.90 15.99
C ARG A 80 -46.65 12.47 14.95
N GLU A 81 -47.28 13.42 14.29
CA GLU A 81 -48.28 13.17 13.24
C GLU A 81 -47.68 12.38 12.08
N MET A 82 -46.46 12.75 11.66
CA MET A 82 -45.71 12.03 10.63
C MET A 82 -45.42 10.58 11.03
N ARG A 83 -45.11 10.33 12.28
CA ARG A 83 -44.77 8.97 12.76
C ARG A 83 -46.00 8.09 12.96
N GLU A 84 -47.08 8.69 13.46
CA GLU A 84 -48.31 7.96 13.86
C GLU A 84 -49.28 7.78 12.70
N SER A 85 -49.44 8.83 11.88
CA SER A 85 -50.48 8.90 10.85
C SER A 85 -49.93 8.84 9.42
N LEU A 86 -48.62 9.01 9.24
CA LEU A 86 -47.97 9.16 7.94
C LEU A 86 -48.61 10.26 7.06
N ALA A 87 -49.25 11.22 7.71
CA ALA A 87 -49.94 12.36 7.08
C ALA A 87 -49.86 13.58 7.99
N VAL A 88 -49.84 14.76 7.41
CA VAL A 88 -49.87 16.05 8.11
C VAL A 88 -50.88 16.96 7.46
N GLN A 89 -51.54 17.74 8.31
CA GLN A 89 -52.51 18.74 7.85
C GLN A 89 -51.79 20.06 7.59
N VAL A 90 -52.05 20.65 6.40
CA VAL A 90 -51.55 21.96 6.04
C VAL A 90 -52.72 22.90 5.79
N GLU A 91 -52.56 24.20 6.06
CA GLU A 91 -53.59 25.19 5.88
C GLU A 91 -53.35 26.04 4.61
N GLY A 92 -54.42 26.37 3.90
CA GLY A 92 -54.37 27.22 2.71
C GLY A 92 -53.38 26.75 1.65
N ASP A 93 -52.45 27.62 1.27
CA ASP A 93 -51.34 27.34 0.34
C ASP A 93 -50.12 26.68 1.02
N GLY A 94 -50.34 26.01 2.15
CA GLY A 94 -49.31 25.33 2.90
C GLY A 94 -48.76 24.09 2.17
N GLY A 95 -47.60 23.65 2.58
CA GLY A 95 -46.98 22.45 2.02
C GLY A 95 -45.85 21.93 2.88
N VAL A 96 -45.56 20.69 2.65
CA VAL A 96 -44.38 20.01 3.24
C VAL A 96 -43.46 19.65 2.10
N ASP A 97 -42.33 20.30 2.07
CA ASP A 97 -41.24 19.91 1.17
C ASP A 97 -40.18 19.13 1.93
N THR A 98 -39.41 18.35 1.23
CA THR A 98 -38.26 17.68 1.80
C THR A 98 -36.99 18.20 1.14
N LEU A 99 -36.05 18.61 1.96
CA LEU A 99 -34.70 18.92 1.52
C LEU A 99 -33.79 17.73 1.87
N GLN A 100 -33.20 17.17 0.85
CA GLN A 100 -32.24 16.06 1.00
C GLN A 100 -30.98 16.44 0.25
N ALA A 101 -29.84 16.23 0.89
CA ALA A 101 -28.56 16.36 0.20
C ALA A 101 -28.44 15.28 -0.88
N GLN A 102 -28.20 15.70 -2.11
CA GLN A 102 -27.96 14.77 -3.22
C GLN A 102 -26.46 14.69 -3.47
N LEU A 103 -25.90 13.51 -3.31
CA LEU A 103 -24.53 13.20 -3.68
C LEU A 103 -24.54 12.39 -4.98
N ASP A 104 -23.79 12.85 -5.96
CA ASP A 104 -23.54 12.04 -7.16
C ASP A 104 -22.52 10.94 -6.83
N MET A 105 -23.05 9.79 -6.44
CA MET A 105 -22.23 8.62 -6.10
C MET A 105 -21.38 8.12 -7.28
N ASN A 106 -21.80 8.35 -8.53
CA ASN A 106 -21.02 7.96 -9.69
C ASN A 106 -19.77 8.84 -9.83
N ALA A 107 -19.92 10.14 -9.58
CA ALA A 107 -18.80 11.07 -9.58
C ALA A 107 -17.79 10.71 -8.47
N VAL A 108 -18.29 10.41 -7.26
CA VAL A 108 -17.44 9.99 -6.12
C VAL A 108 -16.71 8.70 -6.42
N ASN A 109 -17.40 7.66 -6.90
CA ASN A 109 -16.78 6.38 -7.24
C ASN A 109 -15.72 6.55 -8.34
N SER A 110 -16.03 7.35 -9.37
CA SER A 110 -15.09 7.62 -10.46
C SER A 110 -13.82 8.34 -9.97
N LEU A 111 -13.95 9.23 -9.00
CA LEU A 111 -12.83 9.91 -8.35
C LEU A 111 -11.99 8.94 -7.53
N LEU A 112 -12.62 8.11 -6.72
CA LEU A 112 -11.93 7.09 -5.91
C LEU A 112 -11.22 6.05 -6.77
N ASP A 113 -11.85 5.60 -7.87
CA ASP A 113 -11.25 4.68 -8.85
C ASP A 113 -10.04 5.30 -9.55
N ARG A 114 -10.10 6.61 -9.82
CA ARG A 114 -8.96 7.34 -10.36
C ARG A 114 -7.82 7.41 -9.35
N HIS A 115 -8.10 7.84 -8.11
CA HIS A 115 -7.10 7.92 -7.04
C HIS A 115 -6.46 6.57 -6.78
N ARG A 116 -7.24 5.48 -6.81
CA ARG A 116 -6.70 4.12 -6.68
C ARG A 116 -5.70 3.82 -7.79
N ARG A 117 -6.03 4.10 -9.05
CA ARG A 117 -5.11 3.89 -10.18
C ARG A 117 -3.85 4.74 -10.03
N ASP A 118 -4.02 6.03 -9.74
CA ASP A 118 -2.92 6.96 -9.54
C ASP A 118 -1.98 6.49 -8.40
N LEU A 119 -2.53 5.89 -7.32
CA LEU A 119 -1.76 5.29 -6.23
C LEU A 119 -0.88 4.13 -6.71
N TYR A 120 -1.44 3.20 -7.48
CA TYR A 120 -0.66 2.08 -8.02
C TYR A 120 0.39 2.55 -9.02
N ASP A 121 0.06 3.52 -9.89
CA ASP A 121 0.97 4.07 -10.88
C ASP A 121 2.15 4.81 -10.21
N LEU A 122 1.87 5.69 -9.24
CA LEU A 122 2.92 6.42 -8.50
C LEU A 122 3.75 5.52 -7.60
N ALA A 123 3.14 4.47 -7.03
CA ALA A 123 3.86 3.45 -6.27
C ALA A 123 4.60 2.44 -7.16
N ARG A 124 4.55 2.58 -8.50
CA ARG A 124 5.14 1.66 -9.46
C ARG A 124 4.76 0.20 -9.18
N SER A 125 3.51 0.01 -8.78
CA SER A 125 2.95 -1.26 -8.31
C SER A 125 1.84 -1.77 -9.24
N VAL A 126 1.40 -3.00 -9.02
CA VAL A 126 0.37 -3.63 -9.84
C VAL A 126 -0.89 -3.85 -9.02
N ASP A 127 -2.03 -3.35 -9.52
CA ASP A 127 -3.32 -3.64 -8.91
C ASP A 127 -3.75 -5.07 -9.23
N THR A 128 -3.59 -5.95 -8.25
CA THR A 128 -3.99 -7.36 -8.38
C THR A 128 -5.50 -7.59 -8.47
N GLN A 129 -6.30 -6.54 -8.20
CA GLN A 129 -7.76 -6.58 -8.31
C GLN A 129 -8.25 -6.01 -9.65
N ASP A 130 -7.35 -5.57 -10.54
CA ASP A 130 -7.72 -5.17 -11.90
C ASP A 130 -8.34 -6.36 -12.64
N PRO A 131 -9.64 -6.28 -13.04
CA PRO A 131 -10.31 -7.39 -13.72
C PRO A 131 -9.64 -7.78 -15.04
N ASN A 132 -8.87 -6.88 -15.65
CA ASN A 132 -8.15 -7.16 -16.90
C ASN A 132 -6.79 -7.85 -16.67
N LEU A 133 -6.38 -8.06 -15.42
CA LEU A 133 -5.11 -8.71 -15.12
C LEU A 133 -5.16 -10.22 -15.43
N GLY A 134 -6.30 -10.86 -15.14
CA GLY A 134 -6.48 -12.31 -15.31
C GLY A 134 -6.45 -12.78 -16.78
N ASP A 135 -6.89 -11.93 -17.68
CA ASP A 135 -6.95 -12.23 -19.12
C ASP A 135 -5.72 -11.74 -19.90
N ALA A 136 -4.76 -11.09 -19.19
CA ALA A 136 -3.56 -10.57 -19.83
C ALA A 136 -2.62 -11.69 -20.29
N SER A 137 -2.06 -11.56 -21.49
CA SER A 137 -1.01 -12.48 -21.96
C SER A 137 0.23 -12.38 -21.07
N GLY A 138 1.06 -13.44 -21.02
CA GLY A 138 2.29 -13.43 -20.25
C GLY A 138 3.24 -12.28 -20.61
N GLN A 139 3.22 -11.84 -21.87
CA GLN A 139 3.99 -10.65 -22.30
C GLN A 139 3.38 -9.35 -21.75
N ALA A 140 2.06 -9.22 -21.78
CA ALA A 140 1.38 -8.06 -21.20
C ALA A 140 1.59 -7.98 -19.68
N LEU A 141 1.57 -9.12 -18.98
CA LEU A 141 1.91 -9.20 -17.56
C LEU A 141 3.34 -8.73 -17.30
N LYS A 142 4.33 -9.16 -18.09
CA LYS A 142 5.72 -8.68 -17.94
C LYS A 142 5.85 -7.17 -18.09
N PHE A 143 5.13 -6.56 -19.02
CA PHE A 143 5.12 -5.10 -19.14
C PHE A 143 4.49 -4.40 -17.95
N ARG A 144 3.38 -4.94 -17.40
CA ARG A 144 2.74 -4.37 -16.22
C ARG A 144 3.60 -4.48 -14.95
N TYR A 145 4.42 -5.52 -14.85
CA TYR A 145 5.32 -5.72 -13.72
C TYR A 145 6.71 -5.08 -13.90
N ALA A 146 6.99 -4.47 -15.08
CA ALA A 146 8.32 -3.99 -15.41
C ALA A 146 8.84 -2.93 -14.42
N ASP A 147 8.01 -1.97 -14.04
CA ASP A 147 8.40 -0.90 -13.12
C ASP A 147 8.64 -1.45 -11.71
N LEU A 148 7.76 -2.33 -11.24
CA LEU A 148 7.92 -3.03 -9.96
C LEU A 148 9.19 -3.88 -9.95
N ASP A 149 9.51 -4.53 -11.08
CA ASP A 149 10.69 -5.37 -11.23
C ASP A 149 11.98 -4.55 -11.19
N MET A 150 11.96 -3.33 -11.75
CA MET A 150 13.07 -2.39 -11.65
C MET A 150 13.31 -1.96 -10.21
N ASP A 151 12.27 -1.56 -9.47
CA ASP A 151 12.39 -1.19 -8.06
C ASP A 151 12.87 -2.37 -7.20
N CYS A 152 12.41 -3.59 -7.51
CA CYS A 152 12.90 -4.79 -6.86
C CYS A 152 14.38 -5.05 -7.14
N ASN A 153 14.87 -4.78 -8.36
CA ASN A 153 16.30 -4.93 -8.68
C ASN A 153 17.16 -3.95 -7.87
N ASP A 154 16.72 -2.70 -7.74
CA ASP A 154 17.44 -1.69 -6.97
C ASP A 154 17.47 -2.08 -5.47
N LEU A 155 16.34 -2.53 -4.93
CA LEU A 155 16.27 -3.00 -3.55
C LEU A 155 17.13 -4.26 -3.32
N GLU A 156 17.16 -5.19 -4.28
CA GLU A 156 18.01 -6.39 -4.23
C GLU A 156 19.48 -6.02 -4.17
N ALA A 157 19.92 -5.06 -4.98
CA ALA A 157 21.30 -4.57 -4.95
C ALA A 157 21.68 -3.98 -3.58
N GLU A 158 20.78 -3.22 -2.96
CA GLU A 158 20.97 -2.68 -1.61
C GLU A 158 21.00 -3.76 -0.53
N VAL A 159 20.15 -4.78 -0.65
CA VAL A 159 20.17 -5.97 0.25
C VAL A 159 21.52 -6.70 0.11
N GLN A 160 21.99 -6.94 -1.10
CA GLN A 160 23.30 -7.57 -1.33
C GLN A 160 24.43 -6.72 -0.74
N ALA A 161 24.40 -5.41 -0.93
CA ALA A 161 25.38 -4.49 -0.34
C ALA A 161 25.34 -4.50 1.19
N MET A 162 24.15 -4.61 1.80
CA MET A 162 24.00 -4.75 3.24
C MET A 162 24.65 -6.03 3.75
N PHE A 163 24.46 -7.16 3.08
CA PHE A 163 25.11 -8.42 3.45
C PHE A 163 26.62 -8.35 3.32
N LEU A 164 27.15 -7.68 2.29
CA LEU A 164 28.57 -7.45 2.15
C LEU A 164 29.13 -6.60 3.30
N ARG A 165 28.39 -5.57 3.73
CA ARG A 165 28.75 -4.78 4.93
C ARG A 165 28.66 -5.60 6.24
N MET A 166 27.83 -6.64 6.28
CA MET A 166 27.69 -7.52 7.44
C MET A 166 28.86 -8.51 7.55
N LYS A 167 29.48 -8.87 6.41
CA LYS A 167 30.54 -9.90 6.36
C LYS A 167 31.65 -9.71 7.42
N PRO A 168 32.27 -8.52 7.59
CA PRO A 168 33.32 -8.33 8.59
C PRO A 168 32.88 -8.66 10.03
N PHE A 169 31.62 -8.38 10.36
CA PHE A 169 31.07 -8.72 11.67
C PHE A 169 30.87 -10.23 11.84
N LEU A 170 30.43 -10.92 10.80
CA LEU A 170 30.32 -12.38 10.79
C LEU A 170 31.68 -13.05 10.90
N ASP A 171 32.67 -12.59 10.13
CA ASP A 171 34.04 -13.13 10.17
C ASP A 171 34.65 -12.96 11.57
N ALA A 172 34.49 -11.79 12.18
CA ALA A 172 34.91 -11.54 13.54
C ALA A 172 34.22 -12.48 14.54
N TYR A 173 32.91 -12.67 14.40
CA TYR A 173 32.14 -13.57 15.26
C TYR A 173 32.60 -15.03 15.13
N PHE A 174 32.78 -15.53 13.93
CA PHE A 174 33.24 -16.91 13.69
C PHE A 174 34.62 -17.15 14.29
N ARG A 175 35.56 -16.21 14.13
CA ARG A 175 36.87 -16.25 14.74
C ARG A 175 36.81 -16.23 16.26
N LEU A 176 36.00 -15.35 16.86
CA LEU A 176 35.81 -15.29 18.32
C LEU A 176 35.21 -16.57 18.89
N LYS A 177 34.37 -17.26 18.16
CA LYS A 177 33.75 -18.53 18.56
C LYS A 177 34.59 -19.76 18.20
N GLY A 178 35.76 -19.59 17.58
CA GLY A 178 36.60 -20.71 17.13
C GLY A 178 35.96 -21.57 16.05
N LEU A 179 35.03 -21.03 15.26
CA LEU A 179 34.32 -21.75 14.20
C LEU A 179 35.12 -21.81 12.89
N GLY A 180 36.18 -21.03 12.79
CA GLY A 180 37.06 -20.95 11.62
C GLY A 180 37.37 -19.52 11.22
N ASP A 181 38.27 -19.35 10.25
CA ASP A 181 38.57 -18.07 9.62
C ASP A 181 38.05 -18.09 8.19
N PHE A 182 37.02 -17.29 7.94
CA PHE A 182 36.33 -17.16 6.65
C PHE A 182 36.63 -15.80 5.99
N THR A 183 37.64 -15.07 6.46
CA THR A 183 37.96 -13.73 5.96
C THR A 183 38.27 -13.71 4.45
N GLY A 184 38.87 -14.80 3.94
CA GLY A 184 39.18 -14.96 2.52
C GLY A 184 38.05 -15.56 1.66
N GLU A 185 36.95 -15.96 2.27
CA GLU A 185 35.82 -16.54 1.55
C GLU A 185 34.88 -15.43 0.99
N GLU A 186 34.45 -15.63 -0.26
CA GLU A 186 33.42 -14.81 -0.89
C GLU A 186 32.07 -15.50 -0.71
N PHE A 187 31.03 -14.71 -0.47
CA PHE A 187 29.67 -15.19 -0.50
C PHE A 187 28.81 -14.25 -1.34
N SER A 188 27.78 -14.81 -1.95
CA SER A 188 26.78 -14.06 -2.67
C SER A 188 25.40 -14.34 -2.10
N VAL A 189 24.56 -13.33 -2.10
CA VAL A 189 23.15 -13.43 -1.76
C VAL A 189 22.35 -13.42 -3.04
N VAL A 190 21.59 -14.46 -3.29
CA VAL A 190 20.73 -14.56 -4.47
C VAL A 190 19.29 -14.47 -4.00
N CYS A 191 18.59 -13.46 -4.48
CA CYS A 191 17.15 -13.34 -4.26
C CYS A 191 16.43 -14.14 -5.34
N ASN A 192 15.67 -15.12 -4.93
CA ASN A 192 14.87 -15.92 -5.87
C ASN A 192 13.51 -15.22 -6.06
N ARG A 193 13.29 -14.66 -7.25
CA ARG A 193 12.03 -14.03 -7.62
C ARG A 193 11.34 -14.90 -8.65
N ASP A 194 10.17 -15.44 -8.26
CA ASP A 194 9.29 -16.12 -9.19
C ASP A 194 8.47 -15.07 -9.95
N ILE A 195 8.78 -14.89 -11.22
CA ILE A 195 7.95 -14.07 -12.11
C ILE A 195 6.63 -14.82 -12.30
N VAL A 196 5.51 -14.12 -12.07
CA VAL A 196 4.19 -14.66 -12.39
C VAL A 196 4.13 -14.93 -13.90
N VAL A 197 4.26 -16.18 -14.27
CA VAL A 197 4.17 -16.64 -15.65
C VAL A 197 2.79 -17.28 -15.83
N ASN A 198 2.11 -16.92 -16.91
CA ASN A 198 0.94 -17.67 -17.31
C ASN A 198 1.40 -19.08 -17.74
N GLU A 199 1.32 -20.05 -16.84
CA GLU A 199 1.80 -21.42 -17.06
C GLU A 199 1.18 -22.06 -18.31
N THR A 200 -0.10 -21.78 -18.57
CA THR A 200 -0.81 -22.29 -19.75
C THR A 200 -0.19 -21.76 -21.04
N GLU A 201 0.17 -20.48 -21.08
CA GLU A 201 0.84 -19.87 -22.23
C GLU A 201 2.28 -20.36 -22.37
N ALA A 202 3.01 -20.51 -21.26
CA ALA A 202 4.36 -21.05 -21.26
C ALA A 202 4.39 -22.49 -21.79
N ILE A 203 3.47 -23.34 -21.34
CA ILE A 203 3.30 -24.73 -21.84
C ILE A 203 2.93 -24.74 -23.33
N SER A 204 2.00 -23.86 -23.75
CA SER A 204 1.62 -23.75 -25.16
C SER A 204 2.79 -23.32 -26.04
N ASN A 205 3.55 -22.31 -25.61
CA ASN A 205 4.73 -21.84 -26.32
C ASN A 205 5.85 -22.89 -26.36
N ALA A 206 6.08 -23.59 -25.26
CA ALA A 206 7.02 -24.71 -25.22
C ALA A 206 6.60 -25.82 -26.20
N ARG A 207 5.32 -26.15 -26.25
CA ARG A 207 4.75 -27.16 -27.16
C ARG A 207 4.87 -26.76 -28.62
N ASN A 208 4.62 -25.47 -28.92
CA ASN A 208 4.72 -24.93 -30.30
C ASN A 208 6.18 -24.78 -30.77
N SER A 209 7.14 -24.66 -29.84
CA SER A 209 8.57 -24.57 -30.16
C SER A 209 9.22 -25.94 -30.41
N VAL A 210 8.57 -27.04 -30.02
CA VAL A 210 9.07 -28.39 -30.28
C VAL A 210 9.11 -28.63 -31.79
N GLY A 211 10.31 -28.81 -32.32
CA GLY A 211 10.57 -29.00 -33.77
C GLY A 211 10.96 -27.75 -34.55
N LEU A 212 10.94 -26.56 -33.91
CA LEU A 212 11.45 -25.30 -34.48
C LEU A 212 12.87 -24.96 -33.97
N LEU A 213 13.24 -25.47 -32.82
CA LEU A 213 14.60 -25.35 -32.29
C LEU A 213 15.35 -26.62 -32.75
N SER A 214 16.40 -26.45 -33.55
CA SER A 214 17.31 -27.53 -33.90
C SER A 214 17.99 -28.08 -32.67
N GLU A 215 18.17 -29.38 -32.60
CA GLU A 215 18.95 -30.09 -31.62
C GLU A 215 20.36 -29.49 -31.43
#